data_2221e53caf11f36ceb9b6fde912ace96
#
_entry.id   2221e53caf11f36ceb9b6fde912ace96
#
_cell.length_a   1.000
_cell.length_b   1.000
_cell.length_c   1.000
_cell.angle_alpha   90.00
_cell.angle_beta   90.00
_cell.angle_gamma   90.00
#
_symmetry.space_group_name_H-M   'P 1'
#
loop_
_entity.id
_entity.type
_entity.pdbx_description
1 polymer ?
#
loop_
_entity_poly.entity_id
_entity_poly.type
_entity_poly.pdbx_seq_one_letter_code
_entity_poly.pdbx_strand_id
1 'polypeptide(L)'
;MTRTISLSMIAGALLLATAAMAATTGEYDNMCAEGLALGKDVKTDCSINETIDGKTYCFGNDDAKTLFMKDPKGNLAKAQTYYSSKH
;
A
#
# COMPACT_ATOMS: atom_id res chain seq x y z
N MET A 1 15.80 33.46 -28.86
CA MET A 1 15.70 33.12 -28.87
C MET A 1 15.38 32.40 -28.28
N THR A 2 15.06 32.15 -28.21
CA THR A 2 14.87 31.36 -27.82
C THR A 2 14.48 31.12 -26.73
N ARG A 3 14.28 31.33 -26.09
CA ARG A 3 13.93 31.12 -25.17
C ARG A 3 12.84 30.52 -24.83
N THR A 4 12.15 30.37 -25.15
CA THR A 4 10.99 29.77 -25.20
C THR A 4 11.01 28.49 -24.66
N ILE A 5 11.87 27.84 -24.88
CA ILE A 5 12.05 26.62 -24.45
C ILE A 5 11.70 26.32 -23.12
N SER A 6 12.10 27.07 -22.25
CA SER A 6 11.92 26.77 -20.88
C SER A 6 10.52 26.47 -20.55
N LEU A 7 9.62 26.99 -21.22
CA LEU A 7 8.32 26.81 -20.88
C LEU A 7 7.93 25.41 -20.84
N SER A 8 8.33 24.71 -21.76
CA SER A 8 7.90 23.38 -21.84
C SER A 8 8.18 22.59 -20.65
N MET A 9 9.22 22.89 -20.04
CA MET A 9 9.54 22.13 -18.93
C MET A 9 8.59 22.21 -17.86
N ILE A 10 8.10 23.32 -17.67
CA ILE A 10 7.19 23.52 -16.62
C ILE A 10 6.02 22.63 -16.78
N ALA A 11 5.54 22.47 -17.94
CA ALA A 11 4.40 21.68 -18.18
C ALA A 11 4.67 20.27 -17.71
N GLY A 12 5.86 19.81 -17.92
CA GLY A 12 6.16 18.47 -17.52
C GLY A 12 6.06 18.29 -16.03
N ALA A 13 6.45 19.27 -15.29
CA ALA A 13 6.41 19.14 -13.86
C ALA A 13 4.98 18.98 -13.38
N LEU A 14 4.05 19.63 -13.98
CA LEU A 14 2.70 19.54 -13.57
C LEU A 14 2.18 18.13 -13.77
N LEU A 15 2.57 17.49 -14.82
CA LEU A 15 2.13 16.17 -15.09
C LEU A 15 2.61 15.22 -14.02
N LEU A 16 3.78 15.42 -13.51
CA LEU A 16 4.29 14.56 -12.49
C LEU A 16 3.44 14.66 -11.24
N ALA A 17 3.01 15.84 -10.93
CA ALA A 17 2.21 16.03 -9.75
C ALA A 17 0.93 15.22 -9.86
N THR A 18 0.41 15.09 -11.05
CA THR A 18 -0.80 14.33 -11.23
C THR A 18 -0.58 12.87 -10.90
N ALA A 19 0.56 12.35 -11.25
CA ALA A 19 0.83 10.95 -10.97
C ALA A 19 0.81 10.66 -9.48
N ALA A 20 1.17 11.63 -8.67
CA ALA A 20 1.21 11.43 -7.25
C ALA A 20 -0.17 11.21 -6.65
N MET A 21 -1.23 11.43 -7.42
CA MET A 21 -2.58 11.26 -6.91
C MET A 21 -3.08 9.83 -7.07
N ALA A 22 -2.28 8.97 -7.65
CA ALA A 22 -2.71 7.59 -7.83
C ALA A 22 -2.95 6.91 -6.48
N ALA A 23 -3.92 6.02 -6.44
CA ALA A 23 -4.23 5.30 -5.22
C ALA A 23 -3.10 4.36 -4.86
N THR A 24 -2.94 4.10 -3.58
CA THR A 24 -1.94 3.17 -3.08
C THR A 24 -2.41 1.74 -3.34
N THR A 25 -1.49 0.90 -3.81
CA THR A 25 -1.78 -0.51 -4.03
C THR A 25 -0.86 -1.32 -3.12
N GLY A 26 -1.44 -2.25 -2.41
CA GLY A 26 -0.67 -3.08 -1.48
C GLY A 26 -0.72 -4.55 -1.82
N GLU A 27 -0.01 -5.34 -1.03
CA GLU A 27 0.02 -6.78 -1.17
C GLU A 27 -1.34 -7.38 -0.85
N TYR A 28 -1.56 -8.62 -1.27
CA TYR A 28 -2.79 -9.35 -1.00
C TYR A 28 -4.05 -8.65 -1.56
N ASP A 29 -3.89 -8.02 -2.70
CA ASP A 29 -5.02 -7.36 -3.38
C ASP A 29 -5.68 -6.33 -2.47
N ASN A 30 -4.88 -5.58 -1.75
CA ASN A 30 -5.31 -4.54 -0.80
C ASN A 30 -6.13 -5.06 0.38
N MET A 31 -6.06 -6.35 0.68
CA MET A 31 -6.76 -6.84 1.85
C MET A 31 -6.00 -6.48 3.12
N CYS A 32 -6.72 -6.33 4.21
CA CYS A 32 -6.14 -6.00 5.49
C CYS A 32 -5.19 -7.11 5.93
N ALA A 33 -3.91 -6.80 6.07
CA ALA A 33 -2.91 -7.79 6.43
C ALA A 33 -3.19 -8.41 7.80
N GLU A 34 -3.66 -7.62 8.76
CA GLU A 34 -4.00 -8.15 10.06
C GLU A 34 -5.22 -9.07 9.97
N GLY A 35 -6.19 -8.70 9.15
CA GLY A 35 -7.35 -9.56 8.93
C GLY A 35 -6.91 -10.91 8.41
N LEU A 36 -6.02 -10.92 7.43
CA LEU A 36 -5.52 -12.17 6.88
C LEU A 36 -4.77 -12.98 7.94
N ALA A 37 -3.99 -12.33 8.79
CA ALA A 37 -3.29 -13.02 9.86
C ALA A 37 -4.25 -13.68 10.83
N LEU A 38 -5.47 -13.14 10.94
CA LEU A 38 -6.51 -13.69 11.78
C LEU A 38 -7.45 -14.63 11.01
N GLY A 39 -7.17 -14.91 9.76
CA GLY A 39 -7.98 -15.79 8.94
C GLY A 39 -9.26 -15.14 8.42
N LYS A 40 -9.20 -13.85 8.13
CA LYS A 40 -10.36 -13.11 7.63
C LYS A 40 -10.04 -12.32 6.38
N ASP A 41 -10.97 -12.27 5.46
CA ASP A 41 -10.84 -11.46 4.25
C ASP A 41 -11.50 -10.11 4.51
N VAL A 42 -10.69 -9.08 4.68
CA VAL A 42 -11.20 -7.73 4.92
C VAL A 42 -10.62 -6.81 3.87
N LYS A 43 -11.45 -6.28 3.01
CA LYS A 43 -10.98 -5.39 1.96
C LYS A 43 -10.71 -4.00 2.50
N THR A 44 -9.72 -3.32 1.94
CA THR A 44 -9.38 -1.96 2.36
C THR A 44 -9.16 -1.09 1.14
N ASP A 45 -9.09 0.23 1.34
CA ASP A 45 -8.70 1.15 0.29
C ASP A 45 -7.19 1.46 0.39
N CYS A 46 -6.50 0.78 1.30
CA CYS A 46 -5.07 0.93 1.53
C CYS A 46 -4.62 2.34 1.94
N SER A 47 -5.54 3.14 2.46
CA SER A 47 -5.16 4.46 2.96
C SER A 47 -4.34 4.34 4.25
N ILE A 48 -4.54 3.25 5.01
CA ILE A 48 -3.74 2.96 6.17
C ILE A 48 -2.84 1.80 5.76
N ASN A 49 -1.55 2.02 5.77
CA ASN A 49 -0.60 1.04 5.26
C ASN A 49 0.76 1.16 5.92
N GLU A 50 1.61 0.19 5.66
CA GLU A 50 2.97 0.17 6.16
C GLU A 50 3.84 -0.54 5.14
N THR A 51 5.05 -0.03 4.93
CA THR A 51 6.01 -0.70 4.04
C THR A 51 6.95 -1.54 4.89
N ILE A 52 7.02 -2.82 4.59
CA ILE A 52 7.89 -3.75 5.30
C ILE A 52 8.71 -4.48 4.26
N ASP A 53 10.02 -4.38 4.36
CA ASP A 53 10.95 -5.00 3.41
C ASP A 53 10.62 -4.66 1.95
N GLY A 54 10.29 -3.42 1.72
CA GLY A 54 10.03 -2.93 0.37
C GLY A 54 8.64 -3.23 -0.19
N LYS A 55 7.79 -3.88 0.58
CA LYS A 55 6.43 -4.19 0.14
C LYS A 55 5.43 -3.45 1.00
N THR A 56 4.35 -3.01 0.39
CA THR A 56 3.32 -2.25 1.10
C THR A 56 2.18 -3.16 1.51
N TYR A 57 1.80 -3.08 2.77
CA TYR A 57 0.69 -3.87 3.31
C TYR A 57 -0.40 -2.93 3.81
N CYS A 58 -1.65 -3.29 3.54
CA CYS A 58 -2.80 -2.45 3.83
C CYS A 58 -3.50 -2.89 5.11
N PHE A 59 -4.17 -1.96 5.77
CA PHE A 59 -4.90 -2.24 7.00
C PHE A 59 -6.24 -1.55 6.96
N GLY A 60 -7.23 -2.14 7.61
CA GLY A 60 -8.58 -1.60 7.61
C GLY A 60 -8.74 -0.42 8.57
N ASN A 61 -7.91 -0.36 9.61
CA ASN A 61 -7.93 0.74 10.57
C ASN A 61 -6.60 0.79 11.31
N ASP A 62 -6.41 1.82 12.13
CA ASP A 62 -5.15 2.01 12.83
C ASP A 62 -4.90 0.93 13.88
N ASP A 63 -5.94 0.41 14.52
CA ASP A 63 -5.77 -0.63 15.51
C ASP A 63 -5.23 -1.90 14.88
N ALA A 64 -5.72 -2.25 13.69
CA ALA A 64 -5.24 -3.42 12.98
C ALA A 64 -3.75 -3.26 12.64
N LYS A 65 -3.35 -2.07 12.21
CA LYS A 65 -1.96 -1.81 11.90
C LYS A 65 -1.10 -1.95 13.16
N THR A 66 -1.55 -1.39 14.27
CA THR A 66 -0.84 -1.46 15.53
C THR A 66 -0.64 -2.90 15.98
N LEU A 67 -1.69 -3.71 15.89
CA LEU A 67 -1.60 -5.11 16.28
C LEU A 67 -0.62 -5.87 15.37
N PHE A 68 -0.70 -5.62 14.09
CA PHE A 68 0.18 -6.28 13.13
C PHE A 68 1.64 -5.96 13.42
N MET A 69 1.93 -4.71 13.71
CA MET A 69 3.29 -4.26 13.91
C MET A 69 3.92 -4.68 15.25
N LYS A 70 3.15 -5.34 16.09
CA LYS A 70 3.71 -5.91 17.33
C LYS A 70 4.57 -7.11 17.02
N ASP A 71 4.26 -7.83 15.93
CA ASP A 71 5.05 -8.97 15.49
C ASP A 71 4.93 -9.09 13.98
N PRO A 72 5.55 -8.17 13.23
CA PRO A 72 5.35 -8.13 11.77
C PRO A 72 5.71 -9.43 11.07
N LYS A 73 6.82 -10.06 11.44
CA LYS A 73 7.21 -11.29 10.76
C LYS A 73 6.27 -12.44 11.03
N GLY A 74 5.85 -12.60 12.28
CA GLY A 74 4.91 -13.65 12.63
C GLY A 74 3.56 -13.42 11.98
N ASN A 75 3.09 -12.18 11.96
CA ASN A 75 1.82 -11.86 11.36
C ASN A 75 1.87 -11.99 9.84
N LEU A 76 2.99 -11.64 9.21
CA LEU A 76 3.15 -11.82 7.78
C LEU A 76 3.10 -13.31 7.42
N ALA A 77 3.73 -14.16 8.21
CA ALA A 77 3.71 -15.60 7.96
C ALA A 77 2.28 -16.13 8.01
N LYS A 78 1.50 -15.69 8.99
CA LYS A 78 0.11 -16.12 9.12
C LYS A 78 -0.72 -15.60 7.96
N ALA A 79 -0.55 -14.33 7.62
CA ALA A 79 -1.30 -13.72 6.52
C ALA A 79 -1.00 -14.43 5.21
N GLN A 80 0.27 -14.69 4.95
CA GLN A 80 0.69 -15.34 3.72
C GLN A 80 0.11 -16.75 3.61
N THR A 81 0.13 -17.49 4.70
CA THR A 81 -0.39 -18.85 4.72
C THR A 81 -1.89 -18.84 4.43
N TYR A 82 -2.63 -17.97 5.09
CA TYR A 82 -4.07 -17.89 4.88
C TYR A 82 -4.40 -17.43 3.46
N TYR A 83 -3.74 -16.39 3.00
CA TYR A 83 -4.01 -15.85 1.68
C TYR A 83 -3.74 -16.90 0.60
N SER A 84 -2.63 -17.62 0.71
CA SER A 84 -2.27 -18.64 -0.27
C SER A 84 -3.26 -19.80 -0.29
N SER A 85 -3.84 -20.14 0.85
CA SER A 85 -4.79 -21.24 0.91
C SER A 85 -6.16 -20.88 0.38
N LYS A 86 -6.50 -19.58 0.33
CA LYS A 86 -7.82 -19.15 -0.12
C LYS A 86 -7.80 -18.55 -1.52
N HIS A 87 -6.69 -18.08 -1.95
CA HIS A 87 -6.55 -17.41 -3.22
C HIS A 87 -5.45 -18.03 -4.08
#